data_517cdf9f25cb7b2acf04ce55b68326b2
#
_entry.id   517cdf9f25cb7b2acf04ce55b68326b2
#
_cell.length_a   1.000
_cell.length_b   1.000
_cell.length_c   1.000
_cell.angle_alpha   90.00
_cell.angle_beta   90.00
_cell.angle_gamma   90.00
#
_symmetry.space_group_name_H-M   'P 1'
#
loop_
_entity.id
_entity.type
_entity.pdbx_description
1 polymer ?
#
loop_
_entity_poly.entity_id
_entity_poly.type
_entity_poly.pdbx_seq_one_letter_code
_entity_poly.pdbx_strand_id
1 'polypeptide(L)'
;MAKAKFNVVGKPVIRQDGYEKVTGQAKFADDFTFPDQLYGVMVRVDVVHARIHSIDFSGIKDNPALTTIVTADDIPGSKNVGPIRKDQPIFASDKVLTSGDVLAMLVGPSEIELRNLVRKIKIKFEALPVLTDPGKAMEKDAPLLHPEYKNNLIVHHPLRKG
;
A
#
# COMPACT_ATOMS: atom_id res chain seq x y z
N MET A 1 -39.93 -36.58 -7.39
CA MET A 1 -38.55 -36.56 -7.90
C MET A 1 -37.57 -36.92 -6.79
N ALA A 2 -36.81 -37.99 -6.92
CA ALA A 2 -35.82 -38.40 -5.91
C ALA A 2 -34.71 -37.36 -5.87
N LYS A 3 -34.40 -36.81 -4.68
CA LYS A 3 -33.26 -35.89 -4.50
C LYS A 3 -31.97 -36.61 -4.84
N ALA A 4 -31.22 -36.11 -5.82
CA ALA A 4 -29.90 -36.66 -6.15
C ALA A 4 -29.02 -36.67 -4.89
N LYS A 5 -28.47 -37.82 -4.57
CA LYS A 5 -27.61 -38.04 -3.40
C LYS A 5 -26.18 -37.72 -3.81
N PHE A 6 -25.70 -36.52 -3.49
CA PHE A 6 -24.33 -36.11 -3.79
C PHE A 6 -23.35 -36.73 -2.79
N ASN A 7 -22.13 -37.05 -3.25
CA ASN A 7 -21.08 -37.63 -2.39
C ASN A 7 -20.30 -36.54 -1.61
N VAL A 8 -20.23 -35.33 -2.11
CA VAL A 8 -19.45 -34.21 -1.56
C VAL A 8 -20.36 -33.03 -1.24
N VAL A 9 -21.21 -32.61 -2.19
CA VAL A 9 -22.07 -31.44 -2.04
C VAL A 9 -23.05 -31.63 -0.87
N GLY A 10 -23.10 -30.68 0.06
CA GLY A 10 -23.95 -30.71 1.25
C GLY A 10 -23.41 -31.59 2.39
N LYS A 11 -22.15 -32.03 2.33
CA LYS A 11 -21.48 -32.75 3.43
C LYS A 11 -20.32 -31.91 3.98
N PRO A 12 -20.01 -32.02 5.28
CA PRO A 12 -18.82 -31.46 5.87
C PRO A 12 -17.59 -32.19 5.34
N VAL A 13 -16.81 -31.56 4.47
CA VAL A 13 -15.56 -32.09 3.94
C VAL A 13 -14.41 -31.34 4.63
N ILE A 14 -13.48 -32.10 5.18
CA ILE A 14 -12.28 -31.52 5.81
C ILE A 14 -11.45 -30.85 4.73
N ARG A 15 -11.06 -29.61 4.98
CA ARG A 15 -10.18 -28.83 4.12
C ARG A 15 -8.81 -29.51 4.06
N GLN A 16 -8.26 -29.73 2.85
CA GLN A 16 -7.00 -30.47 2.67
C GLN A 16 -5.82 -29.84 3.40
N ASP A 17 -5.72 -28.50 3.38
CA ASP A 17 -4.68 -27.73 4.06
C ASP A 17 -5.05 -27.31 5.49
N GLY A 18 -6.17 -27.80 6.01
CA GLY A 18 -6.71 -27.40 7.31
C GLY A 18 -5.84 -27.83 8.47
N TYR A 19 -5.34 -29.07 8.42
CA TYR A 19 -4.53 -29.65 9.49
C TYR A 19 -3.22 -28.86 9.70
N GLU A 20 -2.49 -28.61 8.61
CA GLU A 20 -1.22 -27.86 8.67
C GLU A 20 -1.40 -26.44 9.20
N LYS A 21 -2.54 -25.80 8.86
CA LYS A 21 -2.85 -24.44 9.34
C LYS A 21 -3.17 -24.40 10.83
N VAL A 22 -4.00 -25.32 11.32
CA VAL A 22 -4.38 -25.32 12.75
C VAL A 22 -3.30 -25.83 13.67
N THR A 23 -2.34 -26.60 13.15
CA THR A 23 -1.16 -27.08 13.90
C THR A 23 0.04 -26.17 13.80
N GLY A 24 0.00 -25.10 12.99
CA GLY A 24 1.12 -24.20 12.76
C GLY A 24 2.22 -24.79 11.86
N GLN A 25 1.96 -25.88 11.15
CA GLN A 25 2.92 -26.50 10.23
C GLN A 25 2.92 -25.84 8.84
N ALA A 26 1.80 -25.21 8.48
CA ALA A 26 1.70 -24.48 7.21
C ALA A 26 2.71 -23.31 7.20
N LYS A 27 3.53 -23.26 6.16
CA LYS A 27 4.48 -22.16 5.95
C LYS A 27 3.92 -21.13 4.99
N PHE A 28 4.03 -19.88 5.39
CA PHE A 28 3.69 -18.70 4.60
C PHE A 28 4.97 -17.97 4.16
N ALA A 29 4.85 -16.96 3.31
CA ALA A 29 6.01 -16.26 2.76
C ALA A 29 6.97 -15.71 3.83
N ASP A 30 6.42 -15.19 4.93
CA ASP A 30 7.19 -14.62 6.03
C ASP A 30 7.91 -15.66 6.93
N ASP A 31 7.57 -16.96 6.78
CA ASP A 31 8.21 -18.03 7.55
C ASP A 31 9.51 -18.54 6.90
N PHE A 32 9.81 -18.05 5.69
CA PHE A 32 11.04 -18.40 5.00
C PHE A 32 12.14 -17.39 5.29
N THR A 33 13.29 -17.88 5.70
CA THR A 33 14.52 -17.09 5.91
C THR A 33 15.63 -17.65 5.04
N PHE A 34 16.39 -16.77 4.41
CA PHE A 34 17.51 -17.13 3.54
C PHE A 34 18.81 -16.50 4.07
N PRO A 35 19.98 -17.14 3.82
CA PRO A 35 21.27 -16.50 4.07
C PRO A 35 21.34 -15.16 3.30
N ASP A 36 21.90 -14.14 3.95
CA ASP A 36 22.10 -12.79 3.39
C ASP A 36 20.81 -12.08 2.96
N GLN A 37 19.65 -12.50 3.49
CA GLN A 37 18.36 -11.87 3.24
C GLN A 37 18.38 -10.41 3.68
N LEU A 38 17.86 -9.54 2.82
CA LEU A 38 17.59 -8.15 3.15
C LEU A 38 16.09 -7.94 3.43
N TYR A 39 15.81 -7.03 4.33
CA TYR A 39 14.46 -6.59 4.69
C TYR A 39 14.18 -5.23 4.07
N GLY A 40 12.93 -5.01 3.65
CA GLY A 40 12.43 -3.72 3.18
C GLY A 40 11.42 -3.15 4.17
N VAL A 41 11.65 -1.95 4.68
CA VAL A 41 10.71 -1.25 5.57
C VAL A 41 10.19 0.01 4.88
N MET A 42 8.87 0.09 4.74
CA MET A 42 8.20 1.22 4.09
C MET A 42 8.17 2.45 5.00
N VAL A 43 8.60 3.58 4.45
CA VAL A 43 8.47 4.90 5.07
C VAL A 43 7.10 5.46 4.74
N ARG A 44 6.26 5.64 5.76
CA ARG A 44 4.90 6.16 5.64
C ARG A 44 4.73 7.40 6.49
N VAL A 45 3.73 8.21 6.16
CA VAL A 45 3.34 9.38 6.95
C VAL A 45 1.95 9.19 7.54
N ASP A 46 1.73 9.75 8.72
CA ASP A 46 0.45 9.76 9.40
C ASP A 46 -0.32 11.05 9.07
N VAL A 47 -0.52 11.28 7.76
CA VAL A 47 -1.36 12.36 7.24
C VAL A 47 -2.27 11.82 6.15
N VAL A 48 -3.46 12.39 6.03
CA VAL A 48 -4.49 11.90 5.09
C VAL A 48 -4.33 12.53 3.71
N HIS A 49 -4.10 13.84 3.65
CA HIS A 49 -3.91 14.57 2.41
C HIS A 49 -2.93 15.72 2.65
N ALA A 50 -1.81 15.72 1.94
CA ALA A 50 -0.77 16.72 2.13
C ALA A 50 0.10 16.87 0.88
N ARG A 51 0.67 18.06 0.70
CA ARG A 51 1.77 18.30 -0.23
C ARG A 51 3.09 18.01 0.46
N ILE A 52 3.96 17.26 -0.17
CA ILE A 52 5.30 16.94 0.31
C ILE A 52 6.24 18.05 -0.16
N HIS A 53 6.92 18.71 0.78
CA HIS A 53 7.93 19.71 0.46
C HIS A 53 9.34 19.14 0.45
N SER A 54 9.66 18.26 1.39
CA SER A 54 10.95 17.58 1.44
C SER A 54 10.92 16.33 2.31
N ILE A 55 11.75 15.37 1.94
CA ILE A 55 12.06 14.18 2.74
C ILE A 55 13.57 14.20 2.97
N ASP A 56 13.99 14.31 4.23
CA ASP A 56 15.41 14.42 4.61
C ASP A 56 15.89 13.10 5.22
N PHE A 57 16.75 12.41 4.50
CA PHE A 57 17.39 11.16 4.89
C PHE A 57 18.78 11.37 5.50
N SER A 58 19.29 12.60 5.64
CA SER A 58 20.66 12.88 6.09
C SER A 58 20.98 12.25 7.44
N GLY A 59 20.00 12.17 8.34
CA GLY A 59 20.18 11.58 9.68
C GLY A 59 20.36 10.04 9.70
N ILE A 60 20.20 9.35 8.56
CA ILE A 60 20.29 7.89 8.47
C ILE A 60 21.25 7.40 7.37
N LYS A 61 21.66 8.28 6.46
CA LYS A 61 22.39 7.93 5.23
C LYS A 61 23.64 7.07 5.46
N ASP A 62 24.38 7.37 6.52
CA ASP A 62 25.66 6.69 6.81
C ASP A 62 25.51 5.60 7.89
N ASN A 63 24.28 5.17 8.17
CA ASN A 63 24.04 4.15 9.19
C ASN A 63 24.36 2.74 8.65
N PRO A 64 25.18 1.92 9.34
CA PRO A 64 25.60 0.61 8.88
C PRO A 64 24.44 -0.40 8.73
N ALA A 65 23.30 -0.18 9.38
CA ALA A 65 22.11 -1.00 9.22
C ALA A 65 21.34 -0.69 7.92
N LEU A 66 21.72 0.35 7.18
CA LEU A 66 21.09 0.77 5.94
C LEU A 66 21.92 0.34 4.74
N THR A 67 21.39 -0.54 3.91
CA THR A 67 22.02 -0.93 2.64
C THR A 67 21.69 0.09 1.54
N THR A 68 20.41 0.45 1.41
CA THR A 68 19.96 1.46 0.42
C THR A 68 18.60 2.06 0.80
N ILE A 69 18.27 3.16 0.15
CA ILE A 69 16.96 3.81 0.20
C ILE A 69 16.40 3.77 -1.22
N VAL A 70 15.18 3.28 -1.37
CA VAL A 70 14.46 3.27 -2.64
C VAL A 70 13.36 4.32 -2.58
N THR A 71 13.31 5.20 -3.57
CA THR A 71 12.37 6.32 -3.70
C THR A 71 11.61 6.26 -5.02
N ALA A 72 10.73 7.23 -5.28
CA ALA A 72 10.05 7.36 -6.56
C ALA A 72 11.01 7.52 -7.74
N ASP A 73 12.21 8.05 -7.53
CA ASP A 73 13.18 8.29 -8.60
C ASP A 73 13.90 7.01 -9.04
N ASP A 74 13.94 6.00 -8.16
CA ASP A 74 14.55 4.70 -8.44
C ASP A 74 13.62 3.76 -9.23
N ILE A 75 12.34 4.12 -9.40
CA ILE A 75 11.37 3.29 -10.12
C ILE A 75 11.57 3.43 -11.63
N PRO A 76 11.96 2.36 -12.35
CA PRO A 76 12.07 2.39 -13.78
C PRO A 76 10.67 2.35 -14.44
N GLY A 77 10.40 3.24 -15.36
CA GLY A 77 9.14 3.28 -16.12
C GLY A 77 8.01 4.02 -15.41
N SER A 78 6.78 3.44 -15.37
CA SER A 78 5.64 4.11 -14.76
C SER A 78 5.75 4.13 -13.24
N LYS A 79 5.70 5.33 -12.66
CA LYS A 79 5.71 5.55 -11.21
C LYS A 79 4.33 5.32 -10.57
N ASN A 80 3.29 5.19 -11.40
CA ASN A 80 1.91 4.98 -10.95
C ASN A 80 1.37 3.62 -11.39
N VAL A 81 0.55 3.04 -10.55
CA VAL A 81 -0.20 1.79 -10.76
C VAL A 81 -1.69 2.01 -10.57
N GLY A 82 -2.50 1.04 -10.95
CA GLY A 82 -3.95 1.06 -10.77
C GLY A 82 -4.65 0.17 -11.79
N PRO A 83 -5.75 -0.51 -11.40
CA PRO A 83 -6.46 -1.46 -12.26
C PRO A 83 -7.36 -0.79 -13.31
N ILE A 84 -7.89 0.40 -13.00
CA ILE A 84 -8.79 1.17 -13.88
C ILE A 84 -8.06 2.39 -14.43
N ARG A 85 -7.44 3.14 -13.53
CA ARG A 85 -6.61 4.29 -13.83
C ARG A 85 -5.27 4.11 -13.13
N LYS A 86 -4.18 4.53 -13.78
CA LYS A 86 -2.84 4.49 -13.18
C LYS A 86 -2.60 5.79 -12.41
N ASP A 87 -3.30 5.98 -11.33
CA ASP A 87 -3.31 7.20 -10.50
C ASP A 87 -2.78 6.98 -9.07
N GLN A 88 -2.50 5.73 -8.70
CA GLN A 88 -1.90 5.41 -7.41
C GLN A 88 -0.37 5.39 -7.53
N PRO A 89 0.36 6.29 -6.87
CA PRO A 89 1.83 6.28 -6.89
C PRO A 89 2.38 5.05 -6.14
N ILE A 90 3.44 4.45 -6.68
CA ILE A 90 4.20 3.40 -5.98
C ILE A 90 4.89 4.02 -4.76
N PHE A 91 5.55 5.15 -4.97
CA PHE A 91 6.05 6.03 -3.91
C PHE A 91 5.54 7.44 -4.16
N ALA A 92 4.91 8.04 -3.16
CA ALA A 92 4.44 9.42 -3.22
C ALA A 92 5.63 10.38 -3.11
N SER A 93 5.83 11.23 -4.11
CA SER A 93 6.92 12.21 -4.17
C SER A 93 6.46 13.66 -4.06
N ASP A 94 5.24 13.97 -4.50
CA ASP A 94 4.66 15.32 -4.51
C ASP A 94 3.51 15.48 -3.51
N LYS A 95 2.62 14.49 -3.47
CA LYS A 95 1.44 14.51 -2.61
C LYS A 95 1.21 13.18 -1.91
N VAL A 96 0.71 13.27 -0.68
CA VAL A 96 0.02 12.19 0.02
C VAL A 96 -1.47 12.34 -0.30
N LEU A 97 -2.08 11.32 -0.87
CA LEU A 97 -3.50 11.31 -1.26
C LEU A 97 -4.35 10.49 -0.30
N THR A 98 -3.72 9.57 0.43
CA THR A 98 -4.40 8.75 1.43
C THR A 98 -3.46 8.41 2.58
N SER A 99 -4.05 8.19 3.77
CA SER A 99 -3.28 7.74 4.93
C SER A 99 -2.55 6.43 4.63
N GLY A 100 -1.27 6.41 4.91
CA GLY A 100 -0.42 5.25 4.65
C GLY A 100 0.22 5.19 3.27
N ASP A 101 0.09 6.21 2.42
CA ASP A 101 0.91 6.32 1.22
C ASP A 101 2.40 6.16 1.56
N VAL A 102 3.11 5.45 0.70
CA VAL A 102 4.52 5.13 0.88
C VAL A 102 5.37 6.23 0.24
N LEU A 103 6.35 6.76 0.97
CA LEU A 103 7.27 7.78 0.47
C LEU A 103 8.59 7.20 -0.03
N ALA A 104 9.05 6.14 0.64
CA ALA A 104 10.30 5.46 0.35
C ALA A 104 10.31 4.07 0.98
N MET A 105 11.29 3.25 0.63
CA MET A 105 11.58 1.99 1.29
C MET A 105 13.05 2.00 1.76
N LEU A 106 13.26 1.72 3.04
CA LEU A 106 14.59 1.45 3.58
C LEU A 106 14.90 -0.03 3.44
N VAL A 107 16.09 -0.37 2.98
CA VAL A 107 16.54 -1.75 2.78
C VAL A 107 17.79 -2.02 3.61
N GLY A 108 17.84 -3.16 4.29
CA GLY A 108 18.98 -3.55 5.11
C GLY A 108 18.83 -4.93 5.76
N PRO A 109 19.85 -5.39 6.50
CA PRO A 109 19.89 -6.75 7.05
C PRO A 109 18.99 -6.98 8.28
N SER A 110 18.47 -5.91 8.90
CA SER A 110 17.67 -6.01 10.13
C SER A 110 16.42 -5.14 10.07
N GLU A 111 15.25 -5.78 10.07
CA GLU A 111 13.96 -5.08 10.06
C GLU A 111 13.79 -4.16 11.27
N ILE A 112 14.21 -4.61 12.46
CA ILE A 112 14.08 -3.84 13.71
C ILE A 112 14.91 -2.54 13.63
N GLU A 113 16.14 -2.63 13.15
CA GLU A 113 16.99 -1.46 13.00
C GLU A 113 16.45 -0.50 11.95
N LEU A 114 15.97 -1.01 10.81
CA LEU A 114 15.34 -0.18 9.79
C LEU A 114 14.10 0.56 10.33
N ARG A 115 13.24 -0.09 11.12
CA ARG A 115 12.09 0.57 11.78
C ARG A 115 12.52 1.70 12.72
N ASN A 116 13.65 1.54 13.41
CA ASN A 116 14.22 2.60 14.23
C ASN A 116 14.76 3.76 13.39
N LEU A 117 15.32 3.48 12.20
CA LEU A 117 15.79 4.51 11.26
C LEU A 117 14.62 5.32 10.68
N VAL A 118 13.49 4.70 10.37
CA VAL A 118 12.29 5.41 9.87
C VAL A 118 11.92 6.58 10.78
N ARG A 119 12.02 6.41 12.11
CA ARG A 119 11.68 7.46 13.10
C ARG A 119 12.63 8.66 13.07
N LYS A 120 13.79 8.55 12.42
CA LYS A 120 14.79 9.62 12.31
C LYS A 120 14.63 10.44 11.03
N ILE A 121 13.80 9.99 10.10
CA ILE A 121 13.55 10.70 8.84
C ILE A 121 12.70 11.94 9.14
N LYS A 122 13.14 13.07 8.59
CA LYS A 122 12.40 14.33 8.74
C LYS A 122 11.61 14.60 7.46
N ILE A 123 10.32 14.77 7.59
CA ILE A 123 9.43 15.03 6.47
C ILE A 123 8.76 16.39 6.71
N LYS A 124 8.84 17.27 5.70
CA LYS A 124 8.12 18.55 5.70
C LYS A 124 6.97 18.46 4.72
N PHE A 125 5.77 18.74 5.21
CA PHE A 125 4.56 18.71 4.39
C PHE A 125 3.61 19.86 4.78
N GLU A 126 2.72 20.18 3.87
CA GLU A 126 1.62 21.12 4.04
C GLU A 126 0.31 20.35 3.96
N ALA A 127 -0.54 20.45 4.98
CA ALA A 127 -1.84 19.82 5.01
C ALA A 127 -2.76 20.40 3.93
N LEU A 128 -3.49 19.55 3.24
CA LEU A 128 -4.47 19.90 2.21
C LEU A 128 -5.87 19.53 2.69
N PRO A 129 -6.94 20.09 2.07
CA PRO A 129 -8.31 19.73 2.41
C PRO A 129 -8.55 18.22 2.27
N VAL A 130 -9.16 17.63 3.29
CA VAL A 130 -9.42 16.20 3.38
C VAL A 130 -10.82 15.88 2.90
N LEU A 131 -10.97 14.85 2.05
CA LEU A 131 -12.23 14.31 1.58
C LEU A 131 -12.42 12.90 2.13
N THR A 132 -13.35 12.73 3.07
CA THR A 132 -13.67 11.44 3.70
C THR A 132 -15.07 10.93 3.34
N ASP A 133 -15.86 11.75 2.69
CA ASP A 133 -17.25 11.44 2.30
C ASP A 133 -17.35 11.40 0.76
N PRO A 134 -17.74 10.26 0.17
CA PRO A 134 -17.87 10.13 -1.28
C PRO A 134 -18.95 11.01 -1.88
N GLY A 135 -20.02 11.33 -1.14
CA GLY A 135 -21.06 12.27 -1.58
C GLY A 135 -20.50 13.68 -1.72
N LYS A 136 -19.81 14.15 -0.70
CA LYS A 136 -19.14 15.46 -0.71
C LYS A 136 -18.05 15.54 -1.78
N ALA A 137 -17.35 14.45 -2.06
CA ALA A 137 -16.32 14.41 -3.10
C ALA A 137 -16.91 14.61 -4.52
N MET A 138 -18.19 14.34 -4.73
CA MET A 138 -18.89 14.54 -6.01
C MET A 138 -19.54 15.93 -6.14
N GLU A 139 -19.56 16.75 -5.11
CA GLU A 139 -20.09 18.12 -5.17
C GLU A 139 -19.27 18.96 -6.15
N LYS A 140 -19.94 19.98 -6.75
CA LYS A 140 -19.35 20.80 -7.82
C LYS A 140 -18.07 21.52 -7.39
N ASP A 141 -18.02 21.96 -6.13
CA ASP A 141 -16.92 22.76 -5.58
C ASP A 141 -15.96 21.92 -4.71
N ALA A 142 -16.07 20.59 -4.77
CA ALA A 142 -15.19 19.70 -4.03
C ALA A 142 -13.73 19.82 -4.51
N PRO A 143 -12.75 19.83 -3.60
CA PRO A 143 -11.34 19.77 -3.97
C PRO A 143 -11.05 18.54 -4.82
N LEU A 144 -10.32 18.70 -5.92
CA LEU A 144 -9.91 17.56 -6.75
C LEU A 144 -8.69 16.88 -6.15
N LEU A 145 -8.81 15.59 -5.85
CA LEU A 145 -7.67 14.76 -5.44
C LEU A 145 -6.70 14.54 -6.60
N HIS A 146 -7.26 14.34 -7.79
CA HIS A 146 -6.54 14.15 -9.04
C HIS A 146 -6.92 15.27 -10.03
N PRO A 147 -6.18 16.39 -10.07
CA PRO A 147 -6.52 17.56 -10.90
C PRO A 147 -6.57 17.29 -12.41
N GLU A 148 -5.92 16.21 -12.85
CA GLU A 148 -5.96 15.74 -14.25
C GLU A 148 -7.32 15.20 -14.68
N TYR A 149 -8.22 14.91 -13.73
CA TYR A 149 -9.59 14.50 -13.99
C TYR A 149 -10.58 15.64 -13.71
N LYS A 150 -11.69 15.65 -14.44
CA LYS A 150 -12.69 16.73 -14.34
C LYS A 150 -13.47 16.74 -13.02
N ASN A 151 -13.46 15.63 -12.30
CA ASN A 151 -14.16 15.42 -11.03
C ASN A 151 -13.51 14.26 -10.27
N ASN A 152 -13.94 14.00 -9.04
CA ASN A 152 -13.44 12.89 -8.22
C ASN A 152 -14.09 11.52 -8.55
N LEU A 153 -14.80 11.39 -9.68
CA LEU A 153 -15.45 10.16 -10.10
C LEU A 153 -14.46 9.30 -10.90
N ILE A 154 -14.10 8.12 -10.38
CA ILE A 154 -13.20 7.18 -11.04
C ILE A 154 -13.86 6.55 -12.25
N VAL A 155 -15.11 6.04 -12.08
CA VAL A 155 -15.84 5.30 -13.10
C VAL A 155 -17.33 5.38 -12.84
N HIS A 156 -18.12 5.38 -13.93
CA HIS A 156 -19.56 5.25 -13.90
C HIS A 156 -19.98 4.06 -14.78
N HIS A 157 -20.54 3.02 -14.17
CA HIS A 157 -21.04 1.83 -14.86
C HIS A 157 -22.57 1.71 -14.68
N PRO A 158 -23.38 2.20 -15.64
CA PRO A 158 -24.81 2.01 -15.58
C PRO A 158 -25.15 0.54 -15.86
N LEU A 159 -25.83 -0.12 -14.91
CA LEU A 159 -26.41 -1.44 -15.08
C LEU A 159 -27.87 -1.29 -15.46
N ARG A 160 -28.26 -1.83 -16.60
CA ARG A 160 -29.65 -1.92 -17.05
C ARG A 160 -30.01 -3.39 -17.18
N LYS A 161 -31.08 -3.84 -16.47
CA LYS A 161 -31.61 -5.18 -16.54
C LYS A 161 -33.14 -5.06 -16.72
N GLY A 162 -33.67 -5.68 -17.76
CA GLY A 162 -35.10 -5.67 -18.08
C GLY A 162 -35.32 -5.44 -19.56
#